data_3dfce95514ce469f0ef55171a851b4f9
#
_entry.id   3dfce95514ce469f0ef55171a851b4f9
#
_cell.length_a   1.000
_cell.length_b   1.000
_cell.length_c   1.000
_cell.angle_alpha   90.00
_cell.angle_beta   90.00
_cell.angle_gamma   90.00
#
_symmetry.space_group_name_H-M   'P 1'
#
loop_
_entity.id
_entity.type
_entity.pdbx_description
1 polymer ?
#
loop_
_entity_poly.entity_id
_entity_poly.type
_entity_poly.pdbx_seq_one_letter_code
_entity_poly.pdbx_strand_id
1 'polypeptide(L)'
;MNICVVSTFEGDVEEFMSMVAEFDEEIKEAASTIEFGVVNTDKVGFSKIITIANITNEERFQGIMSSPRMIEWDKAHNNTDVIYSIEKIS
;
A
#
# COMPACT_ATOMS: atom_id res chain seq x y z
N MET A 1 -14.93 2.43 -1.72
CA MET A 1 -13.56 2.54 -1.16
C MET A 1 -13.65 2.91 0.31
N ASN A 2 -12.96 2.17 1.16
CA ASN A 2 -13.03 2.38 2.61
C ASN A 2 -11.66 2.55 3.28
N ILE A 3 -10.58 2.36 2.54
CA ILE A 3 -9.20 2.47 3.04
C ILE A 3 -8.35 3.29 2.08
N CYS A 4 -7.48 4.11 2.67
CA CYS A 4 -6.44 4.84 1.95
C CYS A 4 -5.12 4.64 2.68
N VAL A 5 -4.09 4.20 1.97
CA VAL A 5 -2.75 4.06 2.53
C VAL A 5 -1.82 5.02 1.77
N VAL A 6 -1.11 5.85 2.51
CA VAL A 6 -0.08 6.72 1.93
C VAL A 6 1.27 6.15 2.31
N SER A 7 2.02 5.71 1.31
CA SER A 7 3.33 5.09 1.50
C SER A 7 4.42 6.03 0.99
N THR A 8 5.41 6.30 1.83
CA THR A 8 6.59 7.09 1.46
C THR A 8 7.81 6.22 1.68
N PHE A 9 8.59 6.00 0.63
CA PHE A 9 9.70 5.04 0.69
C PHE A 9 10.86 5.50 -0.17
N GLU A 10 12.03 4.96 0.12
CA GLU A 10 13.25 5.17 -0.63
C GLU A 10 13.30 4.17 -1.79
N GLY A 11 13.34 4.69 -3.03
CA GLY A 11 13.30 3.87 -4.22
C GLY A 11 12.34 4.43 -5.25
N ASP A 12 12.06 3.66 -6.30
CA ASP A 12 11.16 4.08 -7.37
C ASP A 12 9.82 3.34 -7.34
N VAL A 13 8.89 3.83 -8.16
CA VAL A 13 7.52 3.29 -8.23
C VAL A 13 7.53 1.83 -8.71
N GLU A 14 8.44 1.45 -9.59
CA GLU A 14 8.51 0.08 -10.10
C GLU A 14 8.87 -0.92 -9.00
N GLU A 15 9.75 -0.54 -8.08
CA GLU A 15 10.12 -1.38 -6.94
C GLU A 15 8.89 -1.65 -6.05
N PHE A 16 8.08 -0.61 -5.82
CA PHE A 16 6.85 -0.76 -5.05
C PHE A 16 5.85 -1.67 -5.77
N MET A 17 5.61 -1.45 -7.05
CA MET A 17 4.64 -2.24 -7.80
C MET A 17 5.09 -3.69 -7.98
N SER A 18 6.39 -3.95 -8.04
CA SER A 18 6.93 -5.31 -8.05
C SER A 18 6.65 -6.03 -6.74
N MET A 19 6.78 -5.34 -5.63
CA MET A 19 6.43 -5.90 -4.32
C MET A 19 4.94 -6.18 -4.23
N VAL A 20 4.09 -5.24 -4.67
CA VAL A 20 2.63 -5.41 -4.67
C VAL A 20 2.24 -6.65 -5.48
N ALA A 21 2.89 -6.88 -6.62
CA ALA A 21 2.59 -8.03 -7.47
C ALA A 21 2.82 -9.37 -6.77
N GLU A 22 3.73 -9.42 -5.79
CA GLU A 22 3.96 -10.62 -4.99
C GLU A 22 2.74 -10.99 -4.14
N PHE A 23 1.88 -10.03 -3.82
CA PHE A 23 0.69 -10.22 -2.99
C PHE A 23 -0.61 -10.26 -3.81
N ASP A 24 -0.53 -10.44 -5.12
CA ASP A 24 -1.71 -10.37 -6.00
C ASP A 24 -2.87 -11.26 -5.53
N GLU A 25 -2.60 -12.51 -5.16
CA GLU A 25 -3.62 -13.44 -4.69
C GLU A 25 -4.26 -12.98 -3.38
N GLU A 26 -3.43 -12.58 -2.43
CA GLU A 26 -3.88 -12.13 -1.11
C GLU A 26 -4.68 -10.83 -1.22
N ILE A 27 -4.27 -9.94 -2.12
CA ILE A 27 -4.97 -8.68 -2.37
C ILE A 27 -6.36 -8.96 -2.93
N LYS A 28 -6.49 -9.89 -3.87
CA LYS A 28 -7.80 -10.28 -4.43
C LYS A 28 -8.74 -10.83 -3.37
N GLU A 29 -8.20 -11.50 -2.36
CA GLU A 29 -9.00 -12.02 -1.24
C GLU A 29 -9.35 -10.92 -0.23
N ALA A 30 -8.52 -9.88 -0.12
CA ALA A 30 -8.70 -8.82 0.87
C ALA A 30 -9.58 -7.67 0.39
N ALA A 31 -9.61 -7.41 -0.92
CA ALA A 31 -10.27 -6.23 -1.49
C ALA A 31 -11.05 -6.55 -2.74
N SER A 32 -12.21 -5.91 -2.89
CA SER A 32 -13.01 -6.00 -4.12
C SER A 32 -12.45 -5.08 -5.21
N THR A 33 -11.87 -3.95 -4.82
CA THR A 33 -11.22 -3.00 -5.72
C THR A 33 -10.00 -2.41 -5.04
N ILE A 34 -8.98 -2.10 -5.84
CA ILE A 34 -7.77 -1.43 -5.37
C ILE A 34 -7.19 -0.59 -6.51
N GLU A 35 -6.77 0.62 -6.18
CA GLU A 35 -6.16 1.53 -7.13
C GLU A 35 -4.93 2.18 -6.51
N PHE A 36 -3.93 2.45 -7.34
CA PHE A 36 -2.68 3.07 -6.92
C PHE A 36 -2.45 4.35 -7.70
N GLY A 37 -1.95 5.37 -7.02
CA GLY A 37 -1.56 6.63 -7.63
C GLY A 37 -0.23 7.10 -7.10
N VAL A 38 0.50 7.86 -7.92
CA VAL A 38 1.77 8.48 -7.52
C VAL A 38 1.49 9.90 -7.06
N VAL A 39 2.04 10.26 -5.92
CA VAL A 39 1.96 11.62 -5.38
C VAL A 39 3.35 12.23 -5.43
N ASN A 40 3.45 13.46 -5.88
CA ASN A 40 4.74 14.15 -5.92
C ASN A 40 5.30 14.33 -4.51
N THR A 41 6.60 14.13 -4.39
CA THR A 41 7.34 14.41 -3.16
C THR A 41 8.60 15.19 -3.51
N ASP A 42 8.97 16.14 -2.66
CA ASP A 42 10.19 16.93 -2.85
C ASP A 42 11.44 16.20 -2.34
N LYS A 43 11.25 15.03 -1.75
CA LYS A 43 12.35 14.27 -1.16
C LYS A 43 13.07 13.46 -2.23
N VAL A 44 14.30 13.87 -2.54
CA VAL A 44 15.13 13.21 -3.57
C VAL A 44 15.41 11.76 -3.18
N GLY A 45 15.26 10.85 -4.16
CA GLY A 45 15.48 9.41 -3.94
C GLY A 45 14.30 8.69 -3.31
N PHE A 46 13.23 9.41 -2.97
CA PHE A 46 12.02 8.84 -2.39
C PHE A 46 10.85 8.91 -3.37
N SER A 47 9.90 8.02 -3.18
CA SER A 47 8.63 8.01 -3.90
C SER A 47 7.48 8.01 -2.90
N LYS A 48 6.34 8.55 -3.31
CA LYS A 48 5.15 8.57 -2.49
C LYS A 48 3.98 8.02 -3.30
N ILE A 49 3.34 7.00 -2.76
CA ILE A 49 2.24 6.32 -3.42
C ILE A 49 1.00 6.36 -2.53
N ILE A 50 -0.13 6.64 -3.14
CA ILE A 50 -1.42 6.53 -2.48
C ILE A 50 -2.11 5.27 -2.99
N THR A 51 -2.60 4.46 -2.07
CA THR A 51 -3.38 3.26 -2.38
C THR A 51 -4.79 3.47 -1.85
N ILE A 52 -5.78 3.30 -2.72
CA ILE A 52 -7.19 3.41 -2.33
C ILE A 52 -7.84 2.07 -2.63
N ALA A 53 -8.50 1.50 -1.63
CA ALA A 53 -9.07 0.16 -1.76
C ALA A 53 -10.41 0.05 -1.06
N ASN A 54 -11.22 -0.88 -1.56
CA ASN A 54 -12.40 -1.32 -0.85
C ASN A 54 -12.09 -2.66 -0.21
N ILE A 55 -11.73 -2.62 1.08
CA ILE A 55 -11.35 -3.81 1.84
C ILE A 55 -12.63 -4.54 2.26
N THR A 56 -12.74 -5.79 1.88
CA THR A 56 -13.87 -6.66 2.20
C THR A 56 -13.50 -7.74 3.22
N ASN A 57 -12.21 -7.95 3.43
CA ASN A 57 -11.69 -8.91 4.42
C ASN A 57 -10.53 -8.26 5.17
N GLU A 58 -10.83 -7.66 6.32
CA GLU A 58 -9.82 -6.95 7.13
C GLU A 58 -8.74 -7.87 7.66
N GLU A 59 -9.08 -9.10 8.00
CA GLU A 59 -8.12 -10.08 8.51
C GLU A 59 -7.06 -10.38 7.46
N ARG A 60 -7.45 -10.56 6.19
CA ARG A 60 -6.52 -10.74 5.08
C ARG A 60 -5.68 -9.51 4.85
N PHE A 61 -6.27 -8.32 4.92
CA PHE A 61 -5.55 -7.07 4.77
C PHE A 61 -4.48 -6.92 5.85
N GLN A 62 -4.83 -7.16 7.10
CA GLN A 62 -3.87 -7.12 8.20
C GLN A 62 -2.78 -8.16 8.03
N GLY A 63 -3.12 -9.34 7.53
CA GLY A 63 -2.16 -10.39 7.24
C GLY A 63 -1.11 -9.98 6.21
N ILE A 64 -1.52 -9.23 5.19
CA ILE A 64 -0.60 -8.68 4.18
C ILE A 64 0.32 -7.64 4.83
N MET A 65 -0.26 -6.68 5.54
CA MET A 65 0.50 -5.57 6.14
C MET A 65 1.49 -6.04 7.20
N SER A 66 1.19 -7.13 7.90
CA SER A 66 2.06 -7.67 8.94
C SER A 66 2.92 -8.85 8.49
N SER A 67 2.88 -9.20 7.20
CA SER A 67 3.66 -10.33 6.71
C SER A 67 5.17 -10.09 6.83
N PRO A 68 5.97 -11.14 7.03
CA PRO A 68 7.43 -11.01 7.10
C PRO A 68 8.02 -10.35 5.85
N ARG A 69 7.48 -10.65 4.67
CA ARG A 69 7.94 -10.06 3.41
C ARG A 69 7.68 -8.56 3.36
N MET A 70 6.51 -8.12 3.82
CA MET A 70 6.17 -6.69 3.85
C MET A 70 7.09 -5.95 4.82
N ILE A 71 7.30 -6.51 6.01
CA ILE A 71 8.19 -5.92 7.02
C ILE A 71 9.63 -5.82 6.47
N GLU A 72 10.11 -6.86 5.79
CA GLU A 72 11.42 -6.87 5.15
C GLU A 72 11.54 -5.75 4.12
N TRP A 73 10.54 -5.62 3.25
CA TRP A 73 10.51 -4.60 2.21
C TRP A 73 10.50 -3.19 2.81
N ASP A 74 9.67 -2.98 3.83
CA ASP A 74 9.58 -1.70 4.54
C ASP A 74 10.93 -1.27 5.12
N LYS A 75 11.64 -2.20 5.73
CA LYS A 75 12.97 -1.93 6.30
C LYS A 75 13.99 -1.63 5.21
N ALA A 76 13.98 -2.41 4.14
CA ALA A 76 14.92 -2.24 3.04
C ALA A 76 14.76 -0.90 2.32
N HIS A 77 13.55 -0.35 2.31
CA HIS A 77 13.23 0.88 1.57
C HIS A 77 12.88 2.05 2.49
N ASN A 78 13.09 1.92 3.79
CA ASN A 78 12.73 2.96 4.76
C ASN A 78 11.29 3.44 4.58
N ASN A 79 10.38 2.50 4.34
CA ASN A 79 8.98 2.82 4.06
C ASN A 79 8.24 3.25 5.31
N THR A 80 7.41 4.27 5.17
CA THR A 80 6.47 4.72 6.18
C THR A 80 5.07 4.70 5.57
N ASP A 81 4.17 3.97 6.19
CA ASP A 81 2.76 3.91 5.78
C ASP A 81 1.90 4.68 6.76
N VAL A 82 0.99 5.48 6.22
CA VAL A 82 -0.08 6.10 7.02
C VAL A 82 -1.39 5.59 6.47
N ILE A 83 -2.18 4.97 7.32
CA ILE A 83 -3.45 4.33 6.95
C ILE A 83 -4.62 5.16 7.43
N TYR A 84 -5.55 5.45 6.52
CA TYR A 84 -6.75 6.22 6.79
C TYR A 84 -7.98 5.39 6.48
N SER A 85 -9.01 5.51 7.33
CA SER A 85 -10.34 5.03 6.98
C SER A 85 -11.03 6.10 6.15
N ILE A 86 -11.76 5.68 5.13
CA ILE A 86 -12.50 6.59 4.25
C ILE A 86 -13.99 6.32 4.42
N GLU A 87 -14.76 7.38 4.64
CA GLU A 87 -16.21 7.30 4.65
C GLU A 87 -16.76 8.20 3.53
N LYS A 88 -17.77 7.70 2.85
CA LYS A 88 -18.44 8.46 1.80
C LYS A 88 -19.31 9.53 2.45
N ILE A 89 -19.14 10.77 2.01
CA ILE A 89 -19.90 11.89 2.55
C ILE A 89 -21.28 12.03 1.88
N SER A 90 -21.38 11.69 0.60
CA SER A 90 -22.62 11.86 -0.14
C SER A 90 -22.82 10.79 -1.21
#